data_f0699d393f8975fa0bfae0c04d047651
#
_entry.id   f0699d393f8975fa0bfae0c04d047651
#
_cell.length_a   1.000
_cell.length_b   1.000
_cell.length_c   1.000
_cell.angle_alpha   90.00
_cell.angle_beta   90.00
_cell.angle_gamma   90.00
#
_symmetry.space_group_name_H-M   'P 1'
#
loop_
_entity.id
_entity.type
_entity.pdbx_description
1 polymer ?
#
loop_
_entity_poly.entity_id
_entity_poly.type
_entity_poly.pdbx_seq_one_letter_code
_entity_poly.pdbx_strand_id
1 'polypeptide(L)'
;MILQDTYVANRCTEIEALLKDAASWASKDEKLGAHLAAYISVLIVGLLEDCIEHLVNQRASKTNDNEVKNYVRGVLHQRFRNPDYGAISGLLGEFSQEYKKAFAAKITHNGMEATALQGMLDNKNSLAHEGTDKLQMSVDDVDNYYHRIILILEVLEQILA
;
A
#
# COMPACT_ATOMS: atom_id res chain seq x y z
N MET A 1 -10.96 -10.42 -6.63
CA MET A 1 -9.83 -10.73 -7.54
C MET A 1 -8.76 -11.34 -6.67
N ILE A 2 -7.84 -12.15 -7.18
CA ILE A 2 -6.85 -12.86 -6.35
C ILE A 2 -5.47 -12.41 -6.84
N LEU A 3 -4.62 -11.95 -5.91
CA LEU A 3 -3.21 -11.65 -6.16
C LEU A 3 -2.50 -12.89 -6.74
N GLN A 4 -1.77 -12.73 -7.82
CA GLN A 4 -1.07 -13.81 -8.53
C GLN A 4 0.41 -13.85 -8.15
N ASP A 5 0.98 -12.70 -7.82
CA ASP A 5 2.38 -12.60 -7.38
C ASP A 5 2.56 -13.18 -5.98
N THR A 6 3.40 -14.19 -5.86
CA THR A 6 3.61 -14.92 -4.61
C THR A 6 4.22 -14.02 -3.52
N TYR A 7 5.10 -13.08 -3.87
CA TYR A 7 5.68 -12.16 -2.90
C TYR A 7 4.61 -11.23 -2.33
N VAL A 8 3.80 -10.61 -3.21
CA VAL A 8 2.72 -9.72 -2.79
C VAL A 8 1.69 -10.47 -1.94
N ALA A 9 1.26 -11.66 -2.38
CA ALA A 9 0.31 -12.48 -1.64
C ALA A 9 0.81 -12.87 -0.24
N ASN A 10 2.07 -13.28 -0.11
CA ASN A 10 2.66 -13.62 1.19
C ASN A 10 2.72 -12.42 2.13
N ARG A 11 3.12 -11.25 1.62
CA ARG A 11 3.16 -10.02 2.42
C ARG A 11 1.76 -9.60 2.90
N CYS A 12 0.74 -9.79 2.07
CA CYS A 12 -0.65 -9.55 2.46
C CYS A 12 -1.12 -10.51 3.55
N THR A 13 -0.79 -11.81 3.44
CA THR A 13 -1.13 -12.81 4.46
C THR A 13 -0.54 -12.48 5.84
N GLU A 14 0.67 -11.89 5.90
CA GLU A 14 1.27 -11.43 7.16
C GLU A 14 0.43 -10.33 7.82
N ILE A 15 -0.06 -9.37 7.05
CA ILE A 15 -0.93 -8.29 7.58
C ILE A 15 -2.29 -8.82 8.01
N GLU A 16 -2.89 -9.73 7.24
CA GLU A 16 -4.17 -10.37 7.61
C GLU A 16 -4.10 -11.12 8.94
N ALA A 17 -3.00 -11.82 9.19
CA ALA A 17 -2.76 -12.47 10.47
C ALA A 17 -2.68 -11.46 11.62
N LEU A 18 -1.96 -10.34 11.43
CA LEU A 18 -1.86 -9.28 12.43
C LEU A 18 -3.20 -8.59 12.71
N LEU A 19 -4.00 -8.32 11.67
CA LEU A 19 -5.34 -7.73 11.82
C LEU A 19 -6.26 -8.65 12.62
N LYS A 20 -6.25 -9.95 12.33
CA LYS A 20 -7.02 -10.95 13.08
C LYS A 20 -6.63 -10.99 14.56
N ASP A 21 -5.33 -10.99 14.84
CA ASP A 21 -4.83 -10.98 16.23
C ASP A 21 -5.22 -9.68 16.93
N ALA A 22 -5.06 -8.53 16.27
CA ALA A 22 -5.42 -7.21 16.80
C ALA A 22 -6.92 -7.11 17.12
N ALA A 23 -7.80 -7.62 16.26
CA ALA A 23 -9.24 -7.65 16.52
C ALA A 23 -9.59 -8.48 17.79
N SER A 24 -8.90 -9.60 17.98
CA SER A 24 -9.06 -10.43 19.18
C SER A 24 -8.63 -9.70 20.47
N TRP A 25 -7.60 -8.85 20.40
CA TRP A 25 -7.14 -8.07 21.55
C TRP A 25 -8.01 -6.82 21.77
N ALA A 26 -8.40 -6.12 20.71
CA ALA A 26 -9.25 -4.93 20.78
C ALA A 26 -10.60 -5.21 21.49
N SER A 27 -11.14 -6.42 21.33
CA SER A 27 -12.37 -6.85 22.02
C SER A 27 -12.21 -6.96 23.55
N LYS A 28 -10.99 -7.04 24.07
CA LYS A 28 -10.66 -7.18 25.49
C LYS A 28 -10.13 -5.89 26.11
N ASP A 29 -9.44 -5.08 25.32
CA ASP A 29 -8.80 -3.83 25.73
C ASP A 29 -8.82 -2.85 24.55
N GLU A 30 -9.73 -1.88 24.61
CA GLU A 30 -9.92 -0.86 23.58
C GLU A 30 -8.66 -0.01 23.35
N LYS A 31 -7.95 0.33 24.45
CA LYS A 31 -6.73 1.13 24.36
C LYS A 31 -5.61 0.36 23.65
N LEU A 32 -5.44 -0.92 24.00
CA LEU A 32 -4.50 -1.78 23.28
C LEU A 32 -4.89 -1.95 21.83
N GLY A 33 -6.19 -2.10 21.54
CA GLY A 33 -6.72 -2.14 20.16
C GLY A 33 -6.34 -0.91 19.37
N ALA A 34 -6.47 0.29 19.92
CA ALA A 34 -6.08 1.54 19.26
C ALA A 34 -4.56 1.60 18.97
N HIS A 35 -3.71 1.16 19.89
CA HIS A 35 -2.26 1.08 19.65
C HIS A 35 -1.90 0.06 18.56
N LEU A 36 -2.57 -1.10 18.53
CA LEU A 36 -2.37 -2.11 17.51
C LEU A 36 -2.83 -1.60 16.12
N ALA A 37 -3.98 -0.93 16.06
CA ALA A 37 -4.46 -0.30 14.83
C ALA A 37 -3.44 0.69 14.27
N ALA A 38 -2.89 1.54 15.12
CA ALA A 38 -1.86 2.50 14.76
C ALA A 38 -0.59 1.81 14.22
N TYR A 39 -0.11 0.79 14.90
CA TYR A 39 1.07 0.01 14.47
C TYR A 39 0.83 -0.67 13.11
N ILE A 40 -0.32 -1.34 12.95
CA ILE A 40 -0.67 -2.04 11.71
C ILE A 40 -0.84 -1.06 10.55
N SER A 41 -1.37 0.14 10.77
CA SER A 41 -1.45 1.19 9.73
C SER A 41 -0.09 1.54 9.15
N VAL A 42 0.95 1.65 10.01
CA VAL A 42 2.33 1.89 9.54
C VAL A 42 2.84 0.72 8.71
N LEU A 43 2.56 -0.52 9.14
CA LEU A 43 2.98 -1.72 8.41
C LEU A 43 2.28 -1.84 7.04
N ILE A 44 1.00 -1.47 6.94
CA ILE A 44 0.24 -1.49 5.68
C ILE A 44 0.83 -0.50 4.67
N VAL A 45 1.22 0.71 5.11
CA VAL A 45 1.88 1.67 4.21
C VAL A 45 3.23 1.14 3.76
N GLY A 46 4.02 0.54 4.65
CA GLY A 46 5.28 -0.11 4.31
C GLY A 46 5.10 -1.29 3.34
N LEU A 47 4.09 -2.12 3.57
CA LEU A 47 3.72 -3.20 2.65
C LEU A 47 3.40 -2.67 1.25
N LEU A 48 2.62 -1.59 1.14
CA LEU A 48 2.28 -0.99 -0.15
C LEU A 48 3.53 -0.49 -0.88
N GLU A 49 4.43 0.21 -0.18
CA GLU A 49 5.72 0.66 -0.73
C GLU A 49 6.53 -0.53 -1.27
N ASP A 50 6.72 -1.57 -0.46
CA ASP A 50 7.50 -2.76 -0.81
C ASP A 50 6.88 -3.51 -1.99
N CYS A 51 5.56 -3.69 -2.00
CA CYS A 51 4.86 -4.40 -3.07
C CYS A 51 4.93 -3.64 -4.41
N ILE A 52 4.75 -2.32 -4.40
CA ILE A 52 4.88 -1.51 -5.61
C ILE A 52 6.32 -1.55 -6.12
N GLU A 53 7.32 -1.39 -5.24
CA GLU A 53 8.73 -1.52 -5.61
C GLU A 53 9.02 -2.89 -6.25
N HIS A 54 8.50 -3.97 -5.67
CA HIS A 54 8.64 -5.33 -6.20
C HIS A 54 8.03 -5.47 -7.60
N LEU A 55 6.77 -5.07 -7.80
CA LEU A 55 6.07 -5.19 -9.09
C LEU A 55 6.76 -4.37 -10.19
N VAL A 56 7.20 -3.15 -9.88
CA VAL A 56 7.92 -2.30 -10.83
C VAL A 56 9.29 -2.89 -11.17
N ASN A 57 10.03 -3.42 -10.19
CA ASN A 57 11.30 -4.11 -10.42
C ASN A 57 11.12 -5.37 -11.26
N GLN A 58 10.05 -6.14 -11.04
CA GLN A 58 9.69 -7.26 -11.91
C GLN A 58 9.44 -6.81 -13.35
N ARG A 59 8.68 -5.74 -13.53
CA ARG A 59 8.43 -5.18 -14.87
C ARG A 59 9.71 -4.72 -15.54
N ALA A 60 10.56 -3.98 -14.83
CA ALA A 60 11.87 -3.54 -15.33
C ALA A 60 12.80 -4.72 -15.66
N SER A 61 12.68 -5.85 -14.96
CA SER A 61 13.51 -7.02 -15.18
C SER A 61 13.27 -7.71 -16.54
N LYS A 62 12.14 -7.40 -17.20
CA LYS A 62 11.84 -7.90 -18.55
C LYS A 62 12.70 -7.24 -19.64
N THR A 63 13.35 -6.11 -19.35
CA THR A 63 14.40 -5.57 -20.22
C THR A 63 15.68 -6.40 -20.12
N ASN A 64 16.48 -6.47 -21.17
CA ASN A 64 17.81 -7.11 -21.15
C ASN A 64 18.93 -6.11 -20.72
N ASP A 65 18.58 -4.87 -20.39
CA ASP A 65 19.51 -3.81 -20.04
C ASP A 65 19.69 -3.73 -18.51
N ASN A 66 20.86 -4.11 -18.02
CA ASN A 66 21.17 -4.09 -16.58
C ASN A 66 21.34 -2.66 -16.03
N GLU A 67 21.75 -1.70 -16.84
CA GLU A 67 21.91 -0.30 -16.42
C GLU A 67 20.53 0.31 -16.17
N VAL A 68 19.56 0.04 -17.06
CA VAL A 68 18.16 0.44 -16.88
C VAL A 68 17.56 -0.20 -15.62
N LYS A 69 17.77 -1.49 -15.37
CA LYS A 69 17.30 -2.17 -14.15
C LYS A 69 17.85 -1.51 -12.88
N ASN A 70 19.15 -1.23 -12.87
CA ASN A 70 19.80 -0.63 -11.71
C ASN A 70 19.31 0.81 -11.48
N TYR A 71 19.11 1.57 -12.56
CA TYR A 71 18.56 2.92 -12.49
C TYR A 71 17.15 2.92 -11.91
N VAL A 72 16.25 2.08 -12.43
CA VAL A 72 14.86 1.96 -11.94
C VAL A 72 14.84 1.61 -10.45
N ARG A 73 15.61 0.61 -10.04
CA ARG A 73 15.71 0.20 -8.63
C ARG A 73 16.19 1.34 -7.73
N GLY A 74 17.23 2.07 -8.15
CA GLY A 74 17.77 3.19 -7.38
C GLY A 74 16.79 4.35 -7.24
N VAL A 75 16.06 4.68 -8.30
CA VAL A 75 15.06 5.76 -8.31
C VAL A 75 13.88 5.42 -7.40
N LEU A 76 13.34 4.21 -7.49
CA LEU A 76 12.23 3.76 -6.65
C LEU A 76 12.60 3.83 -5.16
N HIS A 77 13.71 3.19 -4.80
CA HIS A 77 14.15 3.14 -3.40
C HIS A 77 14.36 4.53 -2.77
N GLN A 78 14.81 5.51 -3.55
CA GLN A 78 15.11 6.85 -3.05
C GLN A 78 13.92 7.80 -3.05
N ARG A 79 13.00 7.68 -4.01
CA ARG A 79 11.98 8.69 -4.30
C ARG A 79 10.55 8.24 -4.04
N PHE A 80 10.29 6.93 -4.00
CA PHE A 80 8.94 6.41 -3.87
C PHE A 80 8.65 6.04 -2.42
N ARG A 81 8.22 7.04 -1.65
CA ARG A 81 7.85 6.90 -0.24
C ARG A 81 6.47 7.49 0.01
N ASN A 82 5.71 6.88 0.91
CA ASN A 82 4.33 7.27 1.22
C ASN A 82 3.48 7.46 -0.05
N PRO A 83 3.34 6.42 -0.87
CA PRO A 83 2.70 6.53 -2.18
C PRO A 83 1.21 6.80 -2.06
N ASP A 84 0.79 8.04 -2.28
CA ASP A 84 -0.59 8.41 -2.48
C ASP A 84 -1.07 8.07 -3.91
N TYR A 85 -2.33 8.30 -4.20
CA TYR A 85 -2.89 8.08 -5.53
C TYR A 85 -2.12 8.83 -6.62
N GLY A 86 -1.71 10.08 -6.34
CA GLY A 86 -0.98 10.92 -7.28
C GLY A 86 0.40 10.37 -7.60
N ALA A 87 1.13 9.92 -6.57
CA ALA A 87 2.44 9.30 -6.70
C ALA A 87 2.37 7.99 -7.52
N ILE A 88 1.39 7.11 -7.22
CA ILE A 88 1.18 5.86 -7.97
C ILE A 88 0.83 6.15 -9.42
N SER A 89 -0.14 7.03 -9.67
CA SER A 89 -0.56 7.42 -11.02
C SER A 89 0.56 8.10 -11.81
N GLY A 90 1.40 8.91 -11.13
CA GLY A 90 2.58 9.53 -11.70
C GLY A 90 3.62 8.52 -12.14
N LEU A 91 3.98 7.59 -11.24
CA LEU A 91 4.91 6.49 -11.52
C LEU A 91 4.47 5.66 -12.74
N LEU A 92 3.20 5.28 -12.80
CA LEU A 92 2.66 4.54 -13.95
C LEU A 92 2.74 5.35 -15.24
N GLY A 93 2.54 6.67 -15.18
CA GLY A 93 2.64 7.59 -16.32
C GLY A 93 4.08 7.74 -16.84
N GLU A 94 5.09 7.58 -15.97
CA GLU A 94 6.51 7.56 -16.37
C GLU A 94 6.84 6.29 -17.19
N PHE A 95 6.18 5.16 -16.90
CA PHE A 95 6.30 3.95 -17.73
C PHE A 95 5.51 4.06 -19.04
N SER A 96 4.22 4.40 -18.95
CA SER A 96 3.32 4.52 -20.08
C SER A 96 2.07 5.31 -19.72
N GLN A 97 1.65 6.21 -20.62
CA GLN A 97 0.37 6.90 -20.49
C GLN A 97 -0.83 5.92 -20.51
N GLU A 98 -0.67 4.75 -21.16
CA GLU A 98 -1.68 3.70 -21.17
C GLU A 98 -1.83 3.06 -19.79
N TYR A 99 -0.73 2.82 -19.05
CA TYR A 99 -0.76 2.31 -17.69
C TYR A 99 -1.47 3.29 -16.75
N LYS A 100 -1.15 4.57 -16.84
CA LYS A 100 -1.84 5.62 -16.09
C LYS A 100 -3.34 5.63 -16.35
N LYS A 101 -3.75 5.56 -17.63
CA LYS A 101 -5.17 5.51 -18.00
C LYS A 101 -5.86 4.25 -17.51
N ALA A 102 -5.21 3.09 -17.63
CA ALA A 102 -5.74 1.82 -17.14
C ALA A 102 -5.94 1.82 -15.62
N PHE A 103 -5.01 2.43 -14.87
CA PHE A 103 -5.13 2.61 -13.43
C PHE A 103 -6.31 3.53 -13.09
N ALA A 104 -6.38 4.72 -13.70
CA ALA A 104 -7.45 5.69 -13.45
C ALA A 104 -8.85 5.17 -13.82
N ALA A 105 -8.94 4.24 -14.77
CA ALA A 105 -10.21 3.60 -15.14
C ALA A 105 -10.73 2.61 -14.08
N LYS A 106 -9.84 2.07 -13.23
CA LYS A 106 -10.18 1.09 -12.19
C LYS A 106 -10.19 1.70 -10.79
N ILE A 107 -9.23 2.55 -10.50
CA ILE A 107 -9.08 3.27 -9.23
C ILE A 107 -9.25 4.75 -9.53
N THR A 108 -10.34 5.35 -9.07
CA THR A 108 -10.60 6.78 -9.29
C THR A 108 -9.97 7.62 -8.19
N HIS A 109 -9.52 8.83 -8.54
CA HIS A 109 -8.82 9.74 -7.61
C HIS A 109 -9.61 10.03 -6.32
N ASN A 110 -10.96 10.16 -6.43
CA ASN A 110 -11.84 10.40 -5.29
C ASN A 110 -12.66 9.15 -4.92
N GLY A 111 -12.22 7.96 -5.36
CA GLY A 111 -12.87 6.69 -5.05
C GLY A 111 -12.55 6.20 -3.63
N MET A 112 -13.25 5.15 -3.22
CA MET A 112 -13.08 4.57 -1.89
C MET A 112 -11.66 4.04 -1.64
N GLU A 113 -11.01 3.52 -2.66
CA GLU A 113 -9.64 2.99 -2.59
C GLU A 113 -8.63 4.12 -2.36
N ALA A 114 -8.74 5.22 -3.12
CA ALA A 114 -7.87 6.39 -2.97
C ALA A 114 -8.10 7.08 -1.62
N THR A 115 -9.35 7.16 -1.17
CA THR A 115 -9.72 7.73 0.14
C THR A 115 -9.17 6.87 1.29
N ALA A 116 -9.28 5.54 1.20
CA ALA A 116 -8.72 4.63 2.19
C ALA A 116 -7.19 4.73 2.27
N LEU A 117 -6.52 4.81 1.10
CA LEU A 117 -5.08 5.02 1.03
C LEU A 117 -4.66 6.34 1.69
N GLN A 118 -5.34 7.45 1.37
CA GLN A 118 -5.06 8.74 1.98
C GLN A 118 -5.28 8.73 3.49
N GLY A 119 -6.38 8.14 3.97
CA GLY A 119 -6.66 8.00 5.39
C GLY A 119 -5.58 7.21 6.13
N MET A 120 -5.05 6.15 5.52
CA MET A 120 -3.95 5.36 6.08
C MET A 120 -2.64 6.16 6.15
N LEU A 121 -2.33 6.95 5.12
CA LEU A 121 -1.15 7.83 5.08
C LEU A 121 -1.26 8.94 6.14
N ASP A 122 -2.43 9.55 6.27
CA ASP A 122 -2.69 10.61 7.26
C ASP A 122 -2.55 10.06 8.69
N ASN A 123 -3.09 8.86 8.95
CA ASN A 123 -2.93 8.19 10.24
C ASN A 123 -1.46 7.90 10.57
N LYS A 124 -0.70 7.35 9.63
CA LYS A 124 0.76 7.13 9.78
C LYS A 124 1.49 8.45 10.09
N ASN A 125 1.18 9.52 9.36
CA ASN A 125 1.82 10.82 9.53
C ASN A 125 1.47 11.45 10.88
N SER A 126 0.21 11.39 11.31
CA SER A 126 -0.22 11.87 12.62
C SER A 126 0.51 11.15 13.76
N LEU A 127 0.68 9.83 13.65
CA LEU A 127 1.46 9.05 14.63
C LEU A 127 2.91 9.50 14.73
N ALA A 128 3.53 9.82 13.59
CA ALA A 128 4.93 10.24 13.55
C ALA A 128 5.16 11.64 14.16
N HIS A 129 4.18 12.54 14.05
CA HIS A 129 4.31 13.94 14.46
C HIS A 129 3.61 14.30 15.76
N GLU A 130 2.49 13.66 16.09
CA GLU A 130 1.61 14.03 17.20
C GLU A 130 1.58 12.96 18.33
N GLY A 131 2.23 11.83 18.11
CA GLY A 131 2.25 10.73 19.07
C GLY A 131 0.91 9.98 19.15
N THR A 132 0.77 9.15 20.21
CA THR A 132 -0.37 8.23 20.37
C THR A 132 -1.63 8.89 20.96
N ASP A 133 -1.57 10.15 21.34
CA ASP A 133 -2.71 10.83 22.01
C ASP A 133 -3.87 11.13 21.08
N LYS A 134 -3.65 11.02 19.75
CA LYS A 134 -4.65 11.25 18.71
C LYS A 134 -4.92 10.00 17.85
N LEU A 135 -4.92 8.83 18.45
CA LEU A 135 -5.30 7.60 17.75
C LEU A 135 -6.77 7.72 17.31
N GLN A 136 -7.01 7.79 16.00
CA GLN A 136 -8.33 8.06 15.43
C GLN A 136 -8.97 6.83 14.77
N MET A 137 -8.18 5.76 14.52
CA MET A 137 -8.64 4.57 13.80
C MET A 137 -8.77 3.39 14.75
N SER A 138 -9.90 2.71 14.66
CA SER A 138 -10.09 1.40 15.27
C SER A 138 -9.44 0.30 14.42
N VAL A 139 -9.30 -0.92 14.98
CA VAL A 139 -8.83 -2.08 14.20
C VAL A 139 -9.77 -2.36 13.01
N ASP A 140 -11.08 -2.19 13.21
CA ASP A 140 -12.08 -2.40 12.13
C ASP A 140 -11.92 -1.37 11.01
N ASP A 141 -11.60 -0.11 11.33
CA ASP A 141 -11.32 0.92 10.31
C ASP A 141 -10.07 0.56 9.51
N VAL A 142 -9.00 0.12 10.19
CA VAL A 142 -7.75 -0.30 9.54
C VAL A 142 -7.98 -1.52 8.65
N ASP A 143 -8.76 -2.51 9.09
CA ASP A 143 -9.11 -3.69 8.30
C ASP A 143 -9.91 -3.31 7.05
N ASN A 144 -10.91 -2.44 7.18
CA ASN A 144 -11.69 -1.94 6.05
C ASN A 144 -10.83 -1.19 5.04
N TYR A 145 -9.89 -0.35 5.49
CA TYR A 145 -8.98 0.39 4.62
C TYR A 145 -7.96 -0.53 3.96
N TYR A 146 -7.45 -1.53 4.69
CA TYR A 146 -6.56 -2.54 4.16
C TYR A 146 -7.18 -3.26 2.95
N HIS A 147 -8.41 -3.72 3.07
CA HIS A 147 -9.09 -4.40 1.94
C HIS A 147 -9.25 -3.50 0.71
N ARG A 148 -9.40 -2.18 0.88
CA ARG A 148 -9.39 -1.22 -0.24
C ARG A 148 -8.01 -1.06 -0.86
N ILE A 149 -6.95 -1.06 -0.04
CA ILE A 149 -5.57 -0.97 -0.51
C ILE A 149 -5.17 -2.22 -1.29
N ILE A 150 -5.64 -3.41 -0.89
CA ILE A 150 -5.41 -4.65 -1.65
C ILE A 150 -5.97 -4.54 -3.08
N LEU A 151 -7.11 -3.91 -3.30
CA LEU A 151 -7.64 -3.68 -4.65
C LEU A 151 -6.70 -2.81 -5.51
N ILE A 152 -5.99 -1.86 -4.91
CA ILE A 152 -4.95 -1.08 -5.59
C ILE A 152 -3.81 -2.00 -6.04
N LEU A 153 -3.32 -2.88 -5.15
CA LEU A 153 -2.25 -3.83 -5.48
C LEU A 153 -2.66 -4.82 -6.58
N GLU A 154 -3.88 -5.35 -6.54
CA GLU A 154 -4.42 -6.22 -7.59
C GLU A 154 -4.46 -5.53 -8.96
N VAL A 155 -4.85 -4.25 -8.99
CA VAL A 155 -4.88 -3.46 -10.23
C VAL A 155 -3.46 -3.19 -10.74
N LEU A 156 -2.51 -2.88 -9.84
CA LEU A 156 -1.11 -2.66 -10.21
C LEU A 156 -0.46 -3.93 -10.75
N GLU A 157 -0.71 -5.07 -10.12
CA GLU A 157 -0.23 -6.36 -10.61
C GLU A 157 -0.68 -6.63 -12.04
N GLN A 158 -1.96 -6.39 -12.36
CA GLN A 158 -2.50 -6.57 -13.70
C GLN A 158 -1.90 -5.62 -14.74
N ILE A 159 -1.63 -4.37 -14.37
CA ILE A 159 -1.09 -3.36 -15.27
C ILE A 159 0.39 -3.60 -15.55
N LEU A 160 1.15 -4.06 -14.56
CA LEU A 160 2.58 -4.27 -14.63
C LEU A 160 2.99 -5.69 -15.07
N ALA A 161 2.02 -6.61 -15.19
CA ALA A 161 2.24 -8.01 -15.58
C ALA A 161 2.96 -8.20 -16.91
#